data_a3480474cf91cdf4e1f8a918492f997f
#
_entry.id   a3480474cf91cdf4e1f8a918492f997f
#
_cell.length_a   1.000
_cell.length_b   1.000
_cell.length_c   1.000
_cell.angle_alpha   90.00
_cell.angle_beta   90.00
_cell.angle_gamma   90.00
#
_symmetry.space_group_name_H-M   'P 1'
#
loop_
_entity.id
_entity.type
_entity.pdbx_description
1 polymer ?
#
loop_
_entity_poly.entity_id
_entity_poly.type
_entity_poly.pdbx_seq_one_letter_code
_entity_poly.pdbx_strand_id
1 'polypeptide(L)'
;MFSLSATDLSLKIREGEYTPSEVVEKHIDRIESWNPKINAVAEKMFDQARLRAQEATLRLEKLKQGKIQNAELPKFFGVPFTVKEMLGVEGCRRTGGSIHRRHDVVDFNATVVQRVIEAGAIPLCTTNVPELGFWVESDNPIYGRTNNPYDLKRTAGGSSGGEGALVGSGASSFGLGSDIGGSVRMPASFCGVFAHKPTWKSVPLSGHFPRTPEELRGVSSETYSLTTLGFLAKRAADLWPLLETIKGPDDFDPETKKDFVLQPLIQDFTNVRVFFLSDPQLFFCRRASAEVKETVKRAALGLQGRGAIVEELDSKIFKNAVEIWGAATSSQGQAPFAERLSLGGTIDYFSEFMRLLVRKSNYTFPGLVTALLEKLPNLGSNFEKALCELKDIDRILQSKLGTNGVIIMPVYPSVAPRHRAPYLAPFDFVFSGIFNALGYPATAIPMGLNSKGLPLGIQVAAGPFQDHLCLSLAVEMEKLFGGWVEPKLPE
;
A
#
# COMPACT_ATOMS: atom_id res chain seq x y z
N MET A 1 -22.52 -8.82 2.42
CA MET A 1 -21.21 -9.46 2.32
C MET A 1 -20.10 -8.45 1.93
N PHE A 2 -20.13 -7.84 0.75
CA PHE A 2 -19.04 -6.97 0.25
C PHE A 2 -18.78 -5.69 1.05
N SER A 3 -19.74 -5.23 1.85
CA SER A 3 -19.59 -4.06 2.72
C SER A 3 -19.03 -4.39 4.12
N LEU A 4 -18.94 -5.68 4.47
CA LEU A 4 -18.39 -6.13 5.75
C LEU A 4 -16.88 -5.90 5.82
N SER A 5 -16.36 -5.72 7.04
CA SER A 5 -14.95 -5.86 7.32
C SER A 5 -14.49 -7.31 7.13
N ALA A 6 -13.21 -7.56 6.98
CA ALA A 6 -12.66 -8.93 6.91
C ALA A 6 -12.92 -9.68 8.23
N THR A 7 -12.80 -8.98 9.35
CA THR A 7 -13.09 -9.52 10.69
C THR A 7 -14.56 -9.86 10.87
N ASP A 8 -15.48 -8.97 10.47
CA ASP A 8 -16.92 -9.25 10.53
C ASP A 8 -17.31 -10.39 9.57
N LEU A 9 -16.72 -10.43 8.38
CA LEU A 9 -16.96 -11.52 7.42
C LEU A 9 -16.52 -12.87 8.00
N SER A 10 -15.35 -12.94 8.65
CA SER A 10 -14.91 -14.15 9.34
C SER A 10 -15.86 -14.54 10.46
N LEU A 11 -16.37 -13.57 11.23
CA LEU A 11 -17.36 -13.83 12.29
C LEU A 11 -18.64 -14.40 11.70
N LYS A 12 -19.19 -13.80 10.64
CA LYS A 12 -20.40 -14.29 9.95
C LYS A 12 -20.23 -15.70 9.37
N ILE A 13 -19.03 -16.03 8.88
CA ILE A 13 -18.71 -17.40 8.44
C ILE A 13 -18.75 -18.35 9.64
N ARG A 14 -18.14 -18.01 10.77
CA ARG A 14 -18.13 -18.85 11.99
C ARG A 14 -19.53 -19.06 12.59
N GLU A 15 -20.38 -18.04 12.51
CA GLU A 15 -21.80 -18.11 12.91
C GLU A 15 -22.63 -18.96 11.94
N GLY A 16 -22.08 -19.30 10.75
CA GLY A 16 -22.73 -20.13 9.73
C GLY A 16 -23.74 -19.36 8.88
N GLU A 17 -23.70 -18.01 8.87
CA GLU A 17 -24.50 -17.17 7.98
C GLU A 17 -24.02 -17.32 6.51
N TYR A 18 -22.72 -17.53 6.33
CA TYR A 18 -22.10 -17.83 5.05
C TYR A 18 -21.18 -19.06 5.18
N THR A 19 -20.98 -19.78 4.09
CA THR A 19 -19.89 -20.76 3.99
C THR A 19 -18.67 -20.13 3.34
N PRO A 20 -17.44 -20.59 3.64
CA PRO A 20 -16.23 -20.18 2.92
C PRO A 20 -16.34 -20.32 1.41
N SER A 21 -16.95 -21.41 0.92
CA SER A 21 -17.16 -21.66 -0.51
C SER A 21 -18.06 -20.61 -1.16
N GLU A 22 -19.18 -20.24 -0.52
CA GLU A 22 -20.07 -19.16 -0.99
C GLU A 22 -19.37 -17.81 -1.03
N VAL A 23 -18.59 -17.48 0.02
CA VAL A 23 -17.87 -16.21 0.11
C VAL A 23 -16.82 -16.09 -0.98
N VAL A 24 -16.02 -17.15 -1.18
CA VAL A 24 -14.97 -17.18 -2.20
C VAL A 24 -15.57 -17.08 -3.60
N GLU A 25 -16.62 -17.85 -3.91
CA GLU A 25 -17.25 -17.83 -5.23
C GLU A 25 -17.83 -16.44 -5.55
N LYS A 26 -18.55 -15.81 -4.61
CA LYS A 26 -19.08 -14.47 -4.82
C LYS A 26 -18.00 -13.39 -5.03
N HIS A 27 -16.83 -13.54 -4.40
CA HIS A 27 -15.70 -12.62 -4.65
C HIS A 27 -15.05 -12.91 -6.01
N ILE A 28 -14.95 -14.17 -6.44
CA ILE A 28 -14.51 -14.55 -7.78
C ILE A 28 -15.44 -13.95 -8.84
N ASP A 29 -16.75 -14.14 -8.71
CA ASP A 29 -17.76 -13.55 -9.61
C ASP A 29 -17.60 -12.03 -9.71
N ARG A 30 -17.36 -11.38 -8.56
CA ARG A 30 -17.17 -9.93 -8.52
C ARG A 30 -15.86 -9.51 -9.20
N ILE A 31 -14.76 -10.23 -8.99
CA ILE A 31 -13.52 -10.00 -9.73
C ILE A 31 -13.76 -10.15 -11.24
N GLU A 32 -14.44 -11.20 -11.67
CA GLU A 32 -14.71 -11.45 -13.09
C GLU A 32 -15.60 -10.40 -13.73
N SER A 33 -16.52 -9.81 -12.97
CA SER A 33 -17.36 -8.69 -13.45
C SER A 33 -16.61 -7.36 -13.57
N TRP A 34 -15.69 -7.08 -12.64
CA TRP A 34 -14.94 -5.81 -12.61
C TRP A 34 -13.68 -5.82 -13.44
N ASN A 35 -12.93 -6.93 -13.42
CA ASN A 35 -11.58 -7.00 -14.00
C ASN A 35 -11.48 -6.68 -15.50
N PRO A 36 -12.47 -7.02 -16.35
CA PRO A 36 -12.45 -6.61 -17.76
C PRO A 36 -12.39 -5.08 -17.98
N LYS A 37 -12.84 -4.29 -16.98
CA LYS A 37 -12.86 -2.83 -17.01
C LYS A 37 -11.69 -2.21 -16.27
N ILE A 38 -11.34 -2.75 -15.09
CA ILE A 38 -10.28 -2.18 -14.25
C ILE A 38 -8.90 -2.77 -14.52
N ASN A 39 -8.80 -3.97 -15.11
CA ASN A 39 -7.54 -4.67 -15.42
C ASN A 39 -6.57 -4.72 -14.23
N ALA A 40 -7.04 -5.20 -13.09
CA ALA A 40 -6.30 -5.20 -11.83
C ALA A 40 -5.62 -6.53 -11.51
N VAL A 41 -6.10 -7.65 -12.08
CA VAL A 41 -5.57 -9.00 -11.86
C VAL A 41 -4.35 -9.24 -12.73
N ALA A 42 -3.24 -9.68 -12.12
CA ALA A 42 -2.05 -10.15 -12.82
C ALA A 42 -2.13 -11.66 -13.08
N GLU A 43 -2.47 -12.45 -12.06
CA GLU A 43 -2.59 -13.90 -12.18
C GLU A 43 -3.72 -14.43 -11.30
N LYS A 44 -4.59 -15.28 -11.86
CA LYS A 44 -5.74 -15.88 -11.17
C LYS A 44 -5.32 -17.13 -10.40
N MET A 45 -5.82 -17.29 -9.18
CA MET A 45 -5.64 -18.47 -8.33
C MET A 45 -6.99 -19.12 -7.99
N PHE A 46 -8.02 -18.94 -8.82
CA PHE A 46 -9.40 -19.26 -8.50
C PHE A 46 -9.63 -20.73 -8.18
N ASP A 47 -8.99 -21.64 -8.91
CA ASP A 47 -9.17 -23.08 -8.66
C ASP A 47 -8.56 -23.49 -7.32
N GLN A 48 -7.37 -22.97 -6.99
CA GLN A 48 -6.76 -23.19 -5.67
C GLN A 48 -7.59 -22.55 -4.56
N ALA A 49 -8.14 -21.36 -4.80
CA ALA A 49 -9.02 -20.69 -3.84
C ALA A 49 -10.30 -21.49 -3.56
N ARG A 50 -10.91 -22.08 -4.58
CA ARG A 50 -12.07 -22.98 -4.44
C ARG A 50 -11.73 -24.21 -3.61
N LEU A 51 -10.59 -24.86 -3.84
CA LEU A 51 -10.15 -26.02 -3.06
C LEU A 51 -9.96 -25.65 -1.58
N ARG A 52 -9.24 -24.55 -1.28
CA ARG A 52 -9.06 -24.05 0.09
C ARG A 52 -10.39 -23.68 0.75
N ALA A 53 -11.33 -23.12 -0.01
CA ALA A 53 -12.65 -22.76 0.49
C ALA A 53 -13.50 -24.00 0.80
N GLN A 54 -13.40 -25.05 0.01
CA GLN A 54 -14.05 -26.33 0.29
C GLN A 54 -13.51 -26.98 1.58
N GLU A 55 -12.18 -27.02 1.76
CA GLU A 55 -11.55 -27.51 2.99
C GLU A 55 -11.99 -26.70 4.22
N ALA A 56 -12.04 -25.37 4.09
CA ALA A 56 -12.54 -24.49 5.15
C ALA A 56 -14.04 -24.72 5.43
N THR A 57 -14.86 -24.99 4.41
CA THR A 57 -16.28 -25.32 4.57
C THR A 57 -16.46 -26.64 5.34
N LEU A 58 -15.69 -27.66 5.02
CA LEU A 58 -15.70 -28.91 5.79
C LEU A 58 -15.26 -28.71 7.25
N ARG A 59 -14.31 -27.80 7.49
CA ARG A 59 -13.91 -27.45 8.87
C ARG A 59 -15.02 -26.72 9.62
N LEU A 60 -15.75 -25.83 8.93
CA LEU A 60 -16.94 -25.16 9.50
C LEU A 60 -18.03 -26.17 9.87
N GLU A 61 -18.26 -27.19 9.06
CA GLU A 61 -19.22 -28.27 9.38
C GLU A 61 -18.82 -29.04 10.63
N LYS A 62 -17.53 -29.34 10.81
CA LYS A 62 -17.02 -29.96 12.05
C LYS A 62 -17.27 -29.10 13.28
N LEU A 63 -17.15 -27.76 13.15
CA LEU A 63 -17.52 -26.83 14.20
C LEU A 63 -19.02 -26.93 14.55
N LYS A 64 -19.89 -26.89 13.53
CA LYS A 64 -21.36 -27.00 13.72
C LYS A 64 -21.76 -28.36 14.35
N GLN A 65 -20.99 -29.42 14.13
CA GLN A 65 -21.17 -30.73 14.73
C GLN A 65 -20.56 -30.84 16.14
N GLY A 66 -19.98 -29.79 16.68
CA GLY A 66 -19.30 -29.81 17.98
C GLY A 66 -18.01 -30.64 18.04
N LYS A 67 -17.44 -31.00 16.88
CA LYS A 67 -16.20 -31.77 16.79
C LYS A 67 -14.94 -30.93 16.98
N ILE A 68 -15.03 -29.63 16.80
CA ILE A 68 -14.00 -28.62 17.08
C ILE A 68 -14.62 -27.41 17.75
N GLN A 69 -13.81 -26.60 18.45
CA GLN A 69 -14.26 -25.37 19.11
C GLN A 69 -14.03 -24.14 18.21
N ASN A 70 -14.81 -23.08 18.41
CA ASN A 70 -14.67 -21.82 17.66
C ASN A 70 -13.28 -21.19 17.85
N ALA A 71 -12.69 -21.32 19.04
CA ALA A 71 -11.33 -20.86 19.34
C ALA A 71 -10.23 -21.53 18.49
N GLU A 72 -10.52 -22.70 17.90
CA GLU A 72 -9.60 -23.41 17.01
C GLU A 72 -9.60 -22.88 15.56
N LEU A 73 -10.55 -22.00 15.22
CA LEU A 73 -10.58 -21.37 13.91
C LEU A 73 -9.66 -20.13 13.91
N PRO A 74 -8.84 -19.95 12.86
CA PRO A 74 -7.93 -18.82 12.76
C PRO A 74 -8.67 -17.51 12.45
N LYS A 75 -8.08 -16.35 12.82
CA LYS A 75 -8.68 -15.01 12.84
C LYS A 75 -9.45 -14.61 11.57
N PHE A 76 -8.88 -14.87 10.39
CA PHE A 76 -9.46 -14.53 9.09
C PHE A 76 -10.05 -15.76 8.38
N PHE A 77 -10.58 -16.71 9.13
CA PHE A 77 -11.11 -17.96 8.63
C PHE A 77 -12.10 -17.77 7.47
N GLY A 78 -11.74 -18.31 6.30
CA GLY A 78 -12.56 -18.29 5.09
C GLY A 78 -12.66 -16.95 4.36
N VAL A 79 -11.89 -15.93 4.78
CA VAL A 79 -11.93 -14.58 4.19
C VAL A 79 -11.06 -14.51 2.95
N PRO A 80 -11.58 -14.08 1.77
CA PRO A 80 -10.78 -13.92 0.57
C PRO A 80 -9.95 -12.63 0.60
N PHE A 81 -8.73 -12.69 0.04
CA PHE A 81 -7.82 -11.55 -0.08
C PHE A 81 -7.01 -11.59 -1.38
N THR A 82 -6.33 -10.49 -1.69
CA THR A 82 -5.47 -10.35 -2.87
C THR A 82 -4.05 -10.00 -2.48
N VAL A 83 -3.09 -10.25 -3.37
CA VAL A 83 -1.67 -10.10 -3.12
C VAL A 83 -1.02 -9.32 -4.26
N LYS A 84 -0.32 -8.23 -3.91
CA LYS A 84 0.49 -7.49 -4.89
C LYS A 84 1.50 -8.43 -5.57
N GLU A 85 1.58 -8.41 -6.88
CA GLU A 85 2.41 -9.32 -7.69
C GLU A 85 3.91 -9.29 -7.31
N MET A 86 4.36 -8.25 -6.65
CA MET A 86 5.74 -8.16 -6.12
C MET A 86 5.99 -8.98 -4.85
N LEU A 87 4.97 -9.57 -4.24
CA LEU A 87 5.09 -10.49 -3.11
C LEU A 87 5.04 -11.92 -3.63
N GLY A 88 5.97 -12.77 -3.19
CA GLY A 88 5.99 -14.19 -3.55
C GLY A 88 4.70 -14.87 -3.15
N VAL A 89 4.09 -15.59 -4.08
CA VAL A 89 2.99 -16.52 -3.88
C VAL A 89 3.36 -17.80 -4.60
N GLU A 90 3.48 -18.90 -3.87
CA GLU A 90 3.90 -20.19 -4.40
C GLU A 90 3.11 -20.60 -5.64
N GLY A 91 3.83 -20.96 -6.72
CA GLY A 91 3.26 -21.34 -8.01
C GLY A 91 2.83 -20.17 -8.90
N CYS A 92 2.94 -18.90 -8.43
CA CYS A 92 2.63 -17.72 -9.23
C CYS A 92 3.88 -17.03 -9.78
N ARG A 93 3.70 -16.27 -10.85
CA ARG A 93 4.77 -15.41 -11.38
C ARG A 93 5.00 -14.21 -10.47
N ARG A 94 6.28 -13.83 -10.32
CA ARG A 94 6.72 -12.63 -9.59
C ARG A 94 7.64 -11.81 -10.47
N THR A 95 7.07 -11.12 -11.43
CA THR A 95 7.78 -10.44 -12.51
C THR A 95 8.20 -9.01 -12.16
N GLY A 96 7.55 -8.39 -11.18
CA GLY A 96 7.65 -6.96 -10.92
C GLY A 96 7.18 -6.11 -12.11
N GLY A 97 6.33 -6.64 -12.99
CA GLY A 97 5.89 -5.99 -14.22
C GLY A 97 6.97 -5.90 -15.32
N SER A 98 8.14 -6.53 -15.14
CA SER A 98 9.23 -6.52 -16.13
C SER A 98 9.08 -7.62 -17.15
N ILE A 99 9.07 -7.28 -18.45
CA ILE A 99 8.98 -8.24 -19.56
C ILE A 99 10.09 -9.28 -19.52
N HIS A 100 11.27 -8.92 -19.02
CA HIS A 100 12.42 -9.81 -18.91
C HIS A 100 12.22 -10.92 -17.87
N ARG A 101 11.28 -10.72 -16.94
CA ARG A 101 10.93 -11.67 -15.89
C ARG A 101 9.56 -12.35 -16.10
N ARG A 102 8.98 -12.25 -17.29
CA ARG A 102 7.61 -12.74 -17.56
C ARG A 102 7.39 -14.23 -17.31
N HIS A 103 8.46 -14.98 -17.10
CA HIS A 103 8.42 -16.43 -16.84
C HIS A 103 8.92 -16.79 -15.43
N ASP A 104 9.25 -15.80 -14.58
CA ASP A 104 9.77 -16.04 -13.23
C ASP A 104 8.64 -16.49 -12.30
N VAL A 105 8.48 -17.80 -12.12
CA VAL A 105 7.57 -18.43 -11.17
C VAL A 105 8.33 -18.72 -9.89
N VAL A 106 7.72 -18.42 -8.74
CA VAL A 106 8.33 -18.68 -7.43
C VAL A 106 7.71 -19.92 -6.76
N ASP A 107 8.51 -20.62 -5.95
CA ASP A 107 8.17 -21.84 -5.20
C ASP A 107 8.01 -21.57 -3.70
N PHE A 108 7.79 -20.31 -3.31
CA PHE A 108 7.63 -19.87 -1.94
C PHE A 108 6.53 -18.82 -1.78
N ASN A 109 6.00 -18.71 -0.58
CA ASN A 109 5.21 -17.57 -0.14
C ASN A 109 6.09 -16.52 0.56
N ALA A 110 5.89 -15.24 0.28
CA ALA A 110 6.43 -14.19 1.12
C ALA A 110 5.92 -14.37 2.57
N THR A 111 6.73 -14.06 3.58
CA THR A 111 6.37 -14.27 4.98
C THR A 111 5.01 -13.67 5.35
N VAL A 112 4.70 -12.46 4.87
CA VAL A 112 3.41 -11.81 5.14
C VAL A 112 2.24 -12.53 4.47
N VAL A 113 2.46 -13.12 3.29
CA VAL A 113 1.45 -13.93 2.59
C VAL A 113 1.18 -15.22 3.36
N GLN A 114 2.24 -15.91 3.76
CA GLN A 114 2.15 -17.15 4.53
C GLN A 114 1.40 -16.92 5.85
N ARG A 115 1.75 -15.87 6.61
CA ARG A 115 1.08 -15.53 7.87
C ARG A 115 -0.41 -15.26 7.71
N VAL A 116 -0.82 -14.59 6.63
CA VAL A 116 -2.23 -14.31 6.36
C VAL A 116 -2.98 -15.58 5.94
N ILE A 117 -2.34 -16.48 5.19
CA ILE A 117 -2.90 -17.82 4.87
C ILE A 117 -3.06 -18.64 6.15
N GLU A 118 -2.06 -18.67 7.03
CA GLU A 118 -2.12 -19.35 8.32
C GLU A 118 -3.18 -18.76 9.25
N ALA A 119 -3.44 -17.46 9.15
CA ALA A 119 -4.56 -16.80 9.81
C ALA A 119 -5.93 -17.14 9.18
N GLY A 120 -5.96 -18.05 8.18
CA GLY A 120 -7.16 -18.63 7.60
C GLY A 120 -7.75 -17.90 6.40
N ALA A 121 -7.09 -16.86 5.90
CA ALA A 121 -7.53 -16.16 4.70
C ALA A 121 -7.16 -16.94 3.42
N ILE A 122 -7.93 -16.72 2.35
CA ILE A 122 -7.84 -17.44 1.09
C ILE A 122 -7.40 -16.50 -0.03
N PRO A 123 -6.19 -16.67 -0.61
CA PRO A 123 -5.72 -15.82 -1.70
C PRO A 123 -6.49 -16.11 -3.00
N LEU A 124 -6.97 -15.05 -3.67
CA LEU A 124 -7.75 -15.16 -4.92
C LEU A 124 -6.92 -14.93 -6.17
N CYS A 125 -6.01 -13.97 -6.13
CA CYS A 125 -5.19 -13.60 -7.29
C CYS A 125 -4.00 -12.74 -6.85
N THR A 126 -2.99 -12.67 -7.71
CA THR A 126 -1.99 -11.59 -7.64
C THR A 126 -2.47 -10.38 -8.44
N THR A 127 -1.98 -9.19 -8.09
CA THR A 127 -2.51 -7.92 -8.61
C THR A 127 -1.46 -7.07 -9.31
N ASN A 128 -1.91 -6.33 -10.31
CA ASN A 128 -1.09 -5.57 -11.23
C ASN A 128 -0.30 -4.43 -10.55
N VAL A 129 0.91 -4.19 -11.06
CA VAL A 129 1.89 -3.21 -10.56
C VAL A 129 2.49 -2.42 -11.73
N PRO A 130 3.15 -1.26 -11.53
CA PRO A 130 4.01 -0.66 -12.54
C PRO A 130 5.31 -1.46 -12.68
N GLU A 131 6.00 -1.26 -13.78
CA GLU A 131 7.30 -1.88 -14.05
C GLU A 131 8.30 -1.60 -12.91
N LEU A 132 8.88 -2.68 -12.36
CA LEU A 132 9.73 -2.70 -11.15
C LEU A 132 9.10 -2.07 -9.90
N GLY A 133 7.79 -1.86 -9.88
CA GLY A 133 7.12 -1.18 -8.79
C GLY A 133 7.43 0.33 -8.70
N PHE A 134 8.03 0.93 -9.71
CA PHE A 134 8.64 2.27 -9.64
C PHE A 134 7.85 3.35 -10.40
N TRP A 135 6.53 3.40 -10.20
CA TRP A 135 5.68 4.47 -10.72
C TRP A 135 4.38 4.61 -9.93
N VAL A 136 3.73 5.77 -10.10
CA VAL A 136 2.46 6.11 -9.44
C VAL A 136 1.22 5.66 -10.23
N GLU A 137 1.40 4.98 -11.36
CA GLU A 137 0.36 4.31 -12.16
C GLU A 137 0.77 2.87 -12.39
N SER A 138 -0.14 1.92 -12.11
CA SER A 138 0.11 0.50 -12.36
C SER A 138 -0.12 0.18 -13.84
N ASP A 139 0.95 0.32 -14.62
CA ASP A 139 1.03 0.04 -16.05
C ASP A 139 2.36 -0.63 -16.37
N ASN A 140 2.34 -1.73 -17.10
CA ASN A 140 3.54 -2.47 -17.49
C ASN A 140 3.32 -3.26 -18.79
N PRO A 141 4.41 -3.70 -19.46
CA PRO A 141 4.32 -4.39 -20.75
C PRO A 141 3.70 -5.80 -20.68
N ILE A 142 3.58 -6.43 -19.50
CA ILE A 142 3.05 -7.79 -19.35
C ILE A 142 1.53 -7.77 -19.20
N TYR A 143 1.04 -7.01 -18.23
CA TYR A 143 -0.36 -7.02 -17.79
C TYR A 143 -1.15 -5.81 -18.29
N GLY A 144 -0.47 -4.79 -18.84
CA GLY A 144 -1.11 -3.54 -19.23
C GLY A 144 -1.45 -2.65 -18.04
N ARG A 145 -2.39 -1.74 -18.22
CA ARG A 145 -2.71 -0.66 -17.28
C ARG A 145 -3.96 -0.94 -16.45
N THR A 146 -3.86 -0.70 -15.15
CA THR A 146 -4.98 -0.74 -14.21
C THR A 146 -5.72 0.59 -14.19
N ASN A 147 -7.04 0.53 -14.26
CA ASN A 147 -7.94 1.69 -14.21
C ASN A 147 -8.59 1.82 -12.82
N ASN A 148 -8.97 3.04 -12.48
CA ASN A 148 -9.63 3.35 -11.21
C ASN A 148 -11.11 2.90 -11.24
N PRO A 149 -11.62 2.23 -10.20
CA PRO A 149 -13.00 1.76 -10.16
C PRO A 149 -14.06 2.87 -10.11
N TYR A 150 -13.70 4.09 -9.71
CA TYR A 150 -14.62 5.24 -9.71
C TYR A 150 -14.63 6.02 -11.03
N ASP A 151 -13.55 5.96 -11.81
CA ASP A 151 -13.45 6.59 -13.13
C ASP A 151 -12.35 5.89 -13.95
N LEU A 152 -12.74 5.08 -14.93
CA LEU A 152 -11.82 4.31 -15.78
C LEU A 152 -10.78 5.15 -16.55
N LYS A 153 -11.00 6.48 -16.66
CA LYS A 153 -10.06 7.43 -17.29
C LYS A 153 -8.96 7.90 -16.34
N ARG A 154 -8.96 7.40 -15.09
CA ARG A 154 -8.03 7.79 -14.02
C ARG A 154 -7.20 6.61 -13.56
N THR A 155 -6.04 6.92 -13.01
CA THR A 155 -5.17 5.91 -12.40
C THR A 155 -5.78 5.36 -11.10
N ALA A 156 -5.61 4.06 -10.88
CA ALA A 156 -5.87 3.42 -9.59
C ALA A 156 -4.75 3.70 -8.57
N GLY A 157 -3.68 4.37 -9.00
CA GLY A 157 -2.48 4.57 -8.19
C GLY A 157 -1.39 3.55 -8.49
N GLY A 158 -0.30 3.68 -7.76
CA GLY A 158 0.87 2.80 -7.82
C GLY A 158 1.76 2.95 -6.56
N SER A 159 2.53 1.92 -6.31
CA SER A 159 2.74 0.73 -7.13
C SER A 159 1.76 -0.43 -6.81
N SER A 160 0.96 -0.37 -5.76
CA SER A 160 -0.08 -1.38 -5.43
C SER A 160 -1.44 -1.01 -6.04
N GLY A 161 -1.48 -0.58 -7.33
CA GLY A 161 -2.71 -0.08 -7.95
C GLY A 161 -3.73 -1.17 -8.23
N GLY A 162 -3.29 -2.40 -8.54
CA GLY A 162 -4.18 -3.55 -8.65
C GLY A 162 -4.91 -3.85 -7.33
N GLU A 163 -4.19 -3.76 -6.19
CA GLU A 163 -4.80 -3.86 -4.87
C GLU A 163 -5.83 -2.75 -4.62
N GLY A 164 -5.43 -1.48 -4.88
CA GLY A 164 -6.34 -0.35 -4.74
C GLY A 164 -7.63 -0.53 -5.54
N ALA A 165 -7.51 -1.00 -6.78
CA ALA A 165 -8.65 -1.21 -7.66
C ALA A 165 -9.57 -2.37 -7.19
N LEU A 166 -9.02 -3.52 -6.80
CA LEU A 166 -9.83 -4.67 -6.35
C LEU A 166 -10.46 -4.43 -4.97
N VAL A 167 -9.70 -3.91 -4.01
CA VAL A 167 -10.28 -3.59 -2.70
C VAL A 167 -11.29 -2.45 -2.82
N GLY A 168 -10.96 -1.41 -3.61
CA GLY A 168 -11.84 -0.26 -3.86
C GLY A 168 -13.15 -0.62 -4.56
N SER A 169 -13.14 -1.58 -5.50
CA SER A 169 -14.37 -2.12 -6.13
C SER A 169 -15.15 -3.07 -5.23
N GLY A 170 -14.65 -3.40 -4.03
CA GLY A 170 -15.22 -4.40 -3.13
C GLY A 170 -15.01 -5.85 -3.59
N ALA A 171 -14.20 -6.09 -4.62
CA ALA A 171 -13.92 -7.43 -5.14
C ALA A 171 -12.92 -8.21 -4.27
N SER A 172 -12.19 -7.54 -3.40
CA SER A 172 -11.36 -8.16 -2.35
C SER A 172 -11.76 -7.62 -0.97
N SER A 173 -11.63 -8.45 0.06
CA SER A 173 -11.88 -7.99 1.45
C SER A 173 -10.77 -7.07 1.92
N PHE A 174 -9.53 -7.44 1.64
CA PHE A 174 -8.30 -6.67 1.86
C PHE A 174 -7.22 -7.12 0.88
N GLY A 175 -6.11 -6.40 0.83
CA GLY A 175 -4.99 -6.74 -0.04
C GLY A 175 -3.64 -6.46 0.60
N LEU A 176 -2.62 -7.27 0.30
CA LEU A 176 -1.26 -7.08 0.74
C LEU A 176 -0.47 -6.29 -0.30
N GLY A 177 0.27 -5.28 0.13
CA GLY A 177 1.08 -4.44 -0.75
C GLY A 177 2.43 -4.06 -0.15
N SER A 178 3.15 -3.20 -0.85
CA SER A 178 4.43 -2.63 -0.38
C SER A 178 4.51 -1.14 -0.67
N ASP A 179 5.25 -0.40 0.16
CA ASP A 179 5.30 1.07 0.13
C ASP A 179 6.73 1.57 0.35
N ILE A 180 7.31 2.20 -0.66
CA ILE A 180 8.61 2.88 -0.59
C ILE A 180 8.48 4.41 -0.76
N GLY A 181 7.33 4.87 -1.24
CA GLY A 181 7.07 6.28 -1.51
C GLY A 181 5.57 6.62 -1.54
N GLY A 182 4.74 5.82 -0.86
CA GLY A 182 3.27 5.97 -0.85
C GLY A 182 2.54 4.86 -1.59
N SER A 183 3.22 3.75 -1.91
CA SER A 183 2.70 2.74 -2.84
C SER A 183 1.56 1.84 -2.32
N VAL A 184 1.18 1.88 -1.03
CA VAL A 184 -0.12 1.39 -0.55
C VAL A 184 -1.08 2.55 -0.30
N ARG A 185 -0.58 3.69 0.17
CA ARG A 185 -1.37 4.85 0.59
C ARG A 185 -1.98 5.60 -0.59
N MET A 186 -1.22 5.84 -1.67
CA MET A 186 -1.76 6.49 -2.88
C MET A 186 -2.86 5.66 -3.55
N PRO A 187 -2.67 4.36 -3.83
CA PRO A 187 -3.76 3.53 -4.35
C PRO A 187 -4.99 3.53 -3.46
N ALA A 188 -4.81 3.46 -2.14
CA ALA A 188 -5.91 3.54 -1.19
C ALA A 188 -6.66 4.86 -1.27
N SER A 189 -5.95 5.99 -1.27
CA SER A 189 -6.54 7.32 -1.40
C SER A 189 -7.29 7.49 -2.73
N PHE A 190 -6.74 6.98 -3.84
CA PHE A 190 -7.36 7.10 -5.16
C PHE A 190 -8.55 6.18 -5.35
N CYS A 191 -8.58 5.05 -4.66
CA CYS A 191 -9.66 4.06 -4.73
C CYS A 191 -10.57 4.04 -3.49
N GLY A 192 -10.48 5.06 -2.61
CA GLY A 192 -11.41 5.31 -1.52
C GLY A 192 -11.40 4.28 -0.41
N VAL A 193 -10.26 3.63 -0.13
CA VAL A 193 -10.11 2.62 0.92
C VAL A 193 -9.06 3.04 1.96
N PHE A 194 -8.99 2.33 3.06
CA PHE A 194 -7.95 2.47 4.07
C PHE A 194 -6.69 1.75 3.61
N ALA A 195 -5.52 2.24 4.04
CA ALA A 195 -4.27 1.51 3.94
C ALA A 195 -3.33 1.87 5.08
N HIS A 196 -2.55 0.91 5.52
CA HIS A 196 -1.52 1.15 6.52
C HIS A 196 -0.15 0.76 5.98
N LYS A 197 0.78 1.70 6.07
CA LYS A 197 2.22 1.50 5.95
C LYS A 197 2.78 1.44 7.37
N PRO A 198 3.17 0.27 7.88
CA PRO A 198 3.72 0.12 9.22
C PRO A 198 5.02 0.89 9.45
N THR A 199 5.41 1.02 10.68
CA THR A 199 6.77 1.48 11.04
C THR A 199 7.82 0.65 10.30
N TRP A 200 8.86 1.32 9.80
CA TRP A 200 9.97 0.65 9.13
C TRP A 200 10.58 -0.43 10.01
N LYS A 201 10.89 -1.59 9.42
CA LYS A 201 11.41 -2.77 10.11
C LYS A 201 10.47 -3.44 11.15
N SER A 202 9.19 -3.11 11.16
CA SER A 202 8.21 -3.81 12.02
C SER A 202 7.63 -5.06 11.36
N VAL A 203 7.74 -5.17 10.03
CA VAL A 203 7.26 -6.28 9.19
C VAL A 203 8.40 -6.76 8.31
N PRO A 204 8.65 -8.09 8.20
CA PRO A 204 9.75 -8.61 7.39
C PRO A 204 9.51 -8.44 5.90
N LEU A 205 10.58 -8.20 5.14
CA LEU A 205 10.55 -8.07 3.67
C LEU A 205 10.76 -9.39 2.93
N SER A 206 10.83 -10.52 3.63
CA SER A 206 11.15 -11.82 3.07
C SER A 206 10.16 -12.23 2.00
N GLY A 207 10.69 -12.50 0.79
CA GLY A 207 9.90 -12.83 -0.39
C GLY A 207 9.33 -11.64 -1.16
N HIS A 208 9.69 -10.39 -0.79
CA HIS A 208 9.38 -9.21 -1.62
C HIS A 208 10.38 -9.09 -2.78
N PHE A 209 9.87 -8.80 -3.98
CA PHE A 209 10.66 -8.54 -5.17
C PHE A 209 11.78 -7.50 -4.94
N PRO A 210 12.97 -7.66 -5.49
CA PRO A 210 13.39 -8.75 -6.39
C PRO A 210 13.98 -9.97 -5.67
N ARG A 211 14.21 -9.92 -4.35
CA ARG A 211 14.95 -10.92 -3.59
C ARG A 211 14.08 -12.12 -3.18
N THR A 212 14.72 -13.29 -3.07
CA THR A 212 14.12 -14.45 -2.39
C THR A 212 14.28 -14.30 -0.87
N PRO A 213 13.56 -15.09 -0.05
CA PRO A 213 13.76 -15.09 1.39
C PRO A 213 15.21 -15.43 1.78
N GLU A 214 15.83 -16.39 1.12
CA GLU A 214 17.20 -16.84 1.36
C GLU A 214 18.24 -15.75 1.05
N GLU A 215 18.05 -15.01 -0.02
CA GLU A 215 18.90 -13.88 -0.40
C GLU A 215 18.88 -12.76 0.64
N LEU A 216 17.79 -12.63 1.40
CA LEU A 216 17.65 -11.59 2.41
C LEU A 216 18.50 -11.85 3.65
N ARG A 217 18.77 -13.13 4.00
CA ARG A 217 19.61 -13.50 5.16
C ARG A 217 21.02 -12.91 5.15
N GLY A 218 21.57 -12.64 3.98
CA GLY A 218 22.92 -12.08 3.81
C GLY A 218 22.97 -10.56 3.64
N VAL A 219 21.82 -9.86 3.72
CA VAL A 219 21.77 -8.41 3.46
C VAL A 219 22.13 -7.63 4.71
N SER A 220 23.16 -6.77 4.62
CA SER A 220 23.52 -5.86 5.71
C SER A 220 22.52 -4.69 5.82
N SER A 221 22.48 -4.08 7.00
CA SER A 221 21.64 -2.89 7.28
C SER A 221 21.93 -1.72 6.33
N GLU A 222 23.14 -1.62 5.81
CA GLU A 222 23.57 -0.56 4.90
C GLU A 222 22.95 -0.67 3.49
N THR A 223 22.51 -1.88 3.11
CA THR A 223 21.86 -2.14 1.82
C THR A 223 20.35 -2.32 1.92
N TYR A 224 19.76 -1.96 3.05
CA TYR A 224 18.36 -2.20 3.36
C TYR A 224 17.45 -1.15 2.72
N SER A 225 16.29 -1.59 2.23
CA SER A 225 15.33 -0.74 1.52
C SER A 225 14.45 0.07 2.47
N LEU A 226 14.07 1.32 2.10
CA LEU A 226 12.99 2.09 2.75
C LEU A 226 11.60 1.45 2.55
N THR A 227 11.53 0.35 1.83
CA THR A 227 10.31 -0.39 1.58
C THR A 227 9.73 -0.94 2.89
N THR A 228 8.44 -0.82 3.03
CA THR A 228 7.69 -1.46 4.11
C THR A 228 6.54 -2.24 3.49
N LEU A 229 6.30 -3.47 3.94
CA LEU A 229 5.10 -4.20 3.55
C LEU A 229 3.92 -3.69 4.36
N GLY A 230 2.81 -3.47 3.68
CA GLY A 230 1.59 -2.96 4.27
C GLY A 230 0.37 -3.58 3.59
N PHE A 231 -0.79 -3.02 3.85
CA PHE A 231 -2.04 -3.58 3.37
C PHE A 231 -3.08 -2.50 3.11
N LEU A 232 -4.09 -2.86 2.32
CA LEU A 232 -5.27 -2.05 2.03
C LEU A 232 -6.50 -2.79 2.53
N ALA A 233 -7.48 -2.08 3.08
CA ALA A 233 -8.73 -2.65 3.56
C ALA A 233 -9.91 -1.69 3.36
N LYS A 234 -11.12 -2.22 3.23
CA LYS A 234 -12.33 -1.40 3.08
C LYS A 234 -12.75 -0.74 4.40
N ARG A 235 -12.41 -1.35 5.52
CA ARG A 235 -12.83 -0.91 6.86
C ARG A 235 -11.63 -0.71 7.77
N ALA A 236 -11.66 0.34 8.56
CA ALA A 236 -10.61 0.63 9.52
C ALA A 236 -10.47 -0.45 10.60
N ALA A 237 -11.56 -1.14 10.93
CA ALA A 237 -11.55 -2.24 11.90
C ALA A 237 -10.60 -3.39 11.54
N ASP A 238 -10.26 -3.55 10.26
CA ASP A 238 -9.35 -4.60 9.78
C ASP A 238 -7.87 -4.24 9.95
N LEU A 239 -7.54 -2.96 10.13
CA LEU A 239 -6.14 -2.50 10.08
C LEU A 239 -5.30 -3.04 11.24
N TRP A 240 -5.81 -2.97 12.46
CA TRP A 240 -5.10 -3.48 13.64
C TRP A 240 -4.89 -5.00 13.58
N PRO A 241 -5.93 -5.83 13.33
CA PRO A 241 -5.75 -7.28 13.23
C PRO A 241 -4.87 -7.73 12.06
N LEU A 242 -4.84 -6.99 10.94
CA LEU A 242 -3.93 -7.28 9.83
C LEU A 242 -2.47 -6.99 10.22
N LEU A 243 -2.19 -5.83 10.84
CA LEU A 243 -0.84 -5.53 11.30
C LEU A 243 -0.36 -6.55 12.35
N GLU A 244 -1.23 -6.90 13.30
CA GLU A 244 -0.90 -7.91 14.32
C GLU A 244 -0.56 -9.27 13.70
N THR A 245 -1.19 -9.62 12.59
CA THR A 245 -0.95 -10.88 11.87
C THR A 245 0.40 -10.88 11.14
N ILE A 246 0.79 -9.76 10.51
CA ILE A 246 1.97 -9.74 9.63
C ILE A 246 3.24 -9.24 10.29
N LYS A 247 3.17 -8.56 11.45
CA LYS A 247 4.31 -7.98 12.16
C LYS A 247 5.27 -9.00 12.77
N GLY A 248 6.44 -8.50 13.15
CA GLY A 248 7.43 -9.26 13.90
C GLY A 248 8.38 -10.07 13.03
N PRO A 249 9.48 -10.55 13.63
CA PRO A 249 10.58 -11.17 12.91
C PRO A 249 10.19 -12.50 12.25
N ASP A 250 10.97 -12.87 11.25
CA ASP A 250 11.04 -14.21 10.68
C ASP A 250 12.50 -14.67 10.69
N ASP A 251 12.76 -15.87 10.15
CA ASP A 251 14.13 -16.44 10.13
C ASP A 251 14.98 -15.91 8.96
N PHE A 252 14.45 -15.04 8.10
CA PHE A 252 15.08 -14.61 6.87
C PHE A 252 15.51 -13.13 6.90
N ASP A 253 14.70 -12.25 7.49
CA ASP A 253 14.95 -10.81 7.54
C ASP A 253 15.58 -10.40 8.89
N PRO A 254 16.93 -10.23 8.94
CA PRO A 254 17.64 -9.91 10.18
C PRO A 254 17.34 -8.51 10.73
N GLU A 255 16.80 -7.64 9.88
CA GLU A 255 16.54 -6.23 10.22
C GLU A 255 15.19 -6.03 10.90
N THR A 256 14.29 -7.00 10.82
CA THR A 256 12.98 -6.90 11.46
C THR A 256 13.10 -6.85 12.98
N LYS A 257 12.47 -5.82 13.59
CA LYS A 257 12.52 -5.58 15.03
C LYS A 257 11.81 -6.69 15.81
N LYS A 258 12.56 -7.32 16.73
CA LYS A 258 12.05 -8.42 17.57
C LYS A 258 11.11 -7.94 18.66
N ASP A 259 11.33 -6.73 19.18
CA ASP A 259 10.66 -6.20 20.37
C ASP A 259 9.47 -5.28 20.03
N PHE A 260 9.00 -5.29 18.79
CA PHE A 260 7.83 -4.47 18.41
C PHE A 260 6.54 -5.07 18.97
N VAL A 261 5.98 -4.40 19.97
CA VAL A 261 4.67 -4.72 20.55
C VAL A 261 3.64 -3.72 20.01
N LEU A 262 2.66 -4.20 19.24
CA LEU A 262 1.56 -3.37 18.78
C LEU A 262 0.62 -3.08 19.95
N GLN A 263 0.54 -1.80 20.35
CA GLN A 263 -0.33 -1.37 21.44
C GLN A 263 -1.82 -1.49 21.04
N PRO A 264 -2.73 -1.65 22.03
CA PRO A 264 -4.16 -1.61 21.78
C PRO A 264 -4.62 -0.26 21.17
N LEU A 265 -5.73 -0.30 20.47
CA LEU A 265 -6.36 0.93 19.96
C LEU A 265 -6.83 1.81 21.11
N ILE A 266 -6.55 3.10 21.04
CA ILE A 266 -7.07 4.10 21.99
C ILE A 266 -8.51 4.47 21.62
N GLN A 267 -9.30 4.82 22.63
CA GLN A 267 -10.69 5.29 22.46
C GLN A 267 -10.88 6.73 22.95
N ASP A 268 -9.98 7.19 23.80
CA ASP A 268 -9.95 8.56 24.31
C ASP A 268 -8.89 9.36 23.56
N PHE A 269 -9.29 10.47 22.95
CA PHE A 269 -8.44 11.35 22.14
C PHE A 269 -8.07 12.64 22.85
N THR A 270 -8.50 12.88 24.12
CA THR A 270 -8.31 14.14 24.84
C THR A 270 -6.84 14.55 25.03
N ASN A 271 -5.93 13.57 25.07
CA ASN A 271 -4.50 13.78 25.19
C ASN A 271 -3.74 13.62 23.87
N VAL A 272 -4.44 13.37 22.74
CA VAL A 272 -3.79 13.21 21.43
C VAL A 272 -3.48 14.60 20.86
N ARG A 273 -2.23 14.80 20.48
CA ARG A 273 -1.77 16.01 19.79
C ARG A 273 -1.83 15.76 18.28
N VAL A 274 -2.64 16.55 17.61
CA VAL A 274 -2.85 16.46 16.16
C VAL A 274 -2.19 17.66 15.49
N PHE A 275 -1.09 17.42 14.80
CA PHE A 275 -0.47 18.41 13.94
C PHE A 275 -1.02 18.24 12.53
N PHE A 276 -1.55 19.29 11.91
CA PHE A 276 -2.05 19.19 10.55
C PHE A 276 -1.28 20.09 9.59
N LEU A 277 -1.18 19.64 8.35
CA LEU A 277 -0.48 20.31 7.26
C LEU A 277 -1.32 20.20 5.98
N SER A 278 -2.20 21.18 5.75
CA SER A 278 -3.16 21.13 4.65
C SER A 278 -2.53 21.36 3.28
N ASP A 279 -1.43 22.09 3.20
CA ASP A 279 -0.72 22.41 1.96
C ASP A 279 0.80 22.43 2.18
N PRO A 280 1.47 21.29 2.29
CA PRO A 280 2.92 21.23 2.36
C PRO A 280 3.53 21.86 1.11
N GLN A 281 4.47 22.79 1.33
CA GLN A 281 5.10 23.57 0.26
C GLN A 281 6.35 22.85 -0.25
N LEU A 282 6.16 21.65 -0.82
CA LEU A 282 7.26 20.81 -1.31
C LEU A 282 7.83 21.38 -2.62
N PHE A 283 9.14 21.50 -2.71
CA PHE A 283 9.79 21.85 -3.97
C PHE A 283 9.57 20.75 -5.01
N PHE A 284 9.44 21.14 -6.27
CA PHE A 284 9.20 20.28 -7.42
C PHE A 284 7.83 19.53 -7.40
N CYS A 285 6.99 19.78 -6.40
CA CYS A 285 5.65 19.21 -6.31
C CYS A 285 4.58 20.27 -6.55
N ARG A 286 3.42 19.81 -7.03
CA ARG A 286 2.25 20.68 -7.12
C ARG A 286 1.72 21.04 -5.73
N ARG A 287 1.05 22.17 -5.65
CA ARG A 287 0.31 22.56 -4.43
C ARG A 287 -0.94 21.68 -4.29
N ALA A 288 -1.32 21.42 -3.05
CA ALA A 288 -2.55 20.70 -2.78
C ALA A 288 -3.77 21.45 -3.33
N SER A 289 -4.69 20.76 -3.98
CA SER A 289 -5.93 21.34 -4.48
C SER A 289 -6.81 21.85 -3.34
N ALA A 290 -7.72 22.78 -3.63
CA ALA A 290 -8.60 23.36 -2.60
C ALA A 290 -9.41 22.29 -1.86
N GLU A 291 -9.96 21.30 -2.60
CA GLU A 291 -10.73 20.19 -2.03
C GLU A 291 -9.89 19.30 -1.10
N VAL A 292 -8.61 19.07 -1.44
CA VAL A 292 -7.69 18.29 -0.61
C VAL A 292 -7.31 19.05 0.65
N LYS A 293 -7.00 20.35 0.54
CA LYS A 293 -6.73 21.23 1.71
C LYS A 293 -7.89 21.24 2.68
N GLU A 294 -9.10 21.39 2.17
CA GLU A 294 -10.31 21.42 2.99
C GLU A 294 -10.56 20.07 3.66
N THR A 295 -10.25 18.97 2.96
CA THR A 295 -10.37 17.63 3.52
C THR A 295 -9.45 17.41 4.72
N VAL A 296 -8.19 17.90 4.65
CA VAL A 296 -7.26 17.83 5.79
C VAL A 296 -7.75 18.67 6.97
N LYS A 297 -8.23 19.89 6.71
CA LYS A 297 -8.77 20.78 7.78
C LYS A 297 -10.00 20.15 8.42
N ARG A 298 -10.92 19.60 7.63
CA ARG A 298 -12.12 18.90 8.12
C ARG A 298 -11.76 17.72 9.02
N ALA A 299 -10.73 16.95 8.66
CA ALA A 299 -10.22 15.86 9.48
C ALA A 299 -9.67 16.35 10.84
N ALA A 300 -8.85 17.39 10.82
CA ALA A 300 -8.27 18.00 12.03
C ALA A 300 -9.38 18.53 12.96
N LEU A 301 -10.36 19.27 12.41
CA LEU A 301 -11.51 19.79 13.17
C LEU A 301 -12.40 18.66 13.73
N GLY A 302 -12.59 17.57 12.97
CA GLY A 302 -13.32 16.39 13.45
C GLY A 302 -12.68 15.80 14.71
N LEU A 303 -11.35 15.67 14.75
CA LEU A 303 -10.62 15.19 15.94
C LEU A 303 -10.62 16.22 17.08
N GLN A 304 -10.56 17.51 16.78
CA GLN A 304 -10.75 18.55 17.79
C GLN A 304 -12.09 18.42 18.49
N GLY A 305 -13.16 18.12 17.73
CA GLY A 305 -14.49 17.80 18.27
C GLY A 305 -14.53 16.53 19.14
N ARG A 306 -13.51 15.67 19.06
CA ARG A 306 -13.30 14.50 19.91
C ARG A 306 -12.35 14.76 21.09
N GLY A 307 -11.96 16.01 21.31
CA GLY A 307 -11.11 16.44 22.41
C GLY A 307 -9.62 16.48 22.10
N ALA A 308 -9.18 16.14 20.90
CA ALA A 308 -7.76 16.22 20.52
C ALA A 308 -7.26 17.68 20.50
N ILE A 309 -5.98 17.86 20.85
CA ILE A 309 -5.29 19.15 20.79
C ILE A 309 -4.75 19.35 19.37
N VAL A 310 -5.31 20.31 18.63
CA VAL A 310 -5.01 20.51 17.20
C VAL A 310 -4.13 21.75 17.01
N GLU A 311 -3.05 21.59 16.24
CA GLU A 311 -2.08 22.64 15.91
C GLU A 311 -1.70 22.56 14.42
N GLU A 312 -1.58 23.69 13.74
CA GLU A 312 -1.07 23.72 12.36
C GLU A 312 0.46 23.63 12.36
N LEU A 313 1.01 22.72 11.55
CA LEU A 313 2.46 22.55 11.41
C LEU A 313 3.01 23.56 10.40
N ASP A 314 4.27 23.98 10.57
CA ASP A 314 4.93 24.84 9.58
C ASP A 314 4.93 24.16 8.20
N SER A 315 4.34 24.85 7.22
CA SER A 315 4.19 24.37 5.86
C SER A 315 5.51 24.10 5.13
N LYS A 316 6.63 24.58 5.65
CA LYS A 316 7.95 24.46 5.05
C LYS A 316 8.79 23.33 5.64
N ILE A 317 8.30 22.65 6.69
CA ILE A 317 9.08 21.61 7.38
C ILE A 317 9.56 20.49 6.43
N PHE A 318 8.78 20.18 5.40
CA PHE A 318 9.10 19.16 4.41
C PHE A 318 9.51 19.73 3.04
N LYS A 319 9.91 21.00 3.00
CA LYS A 319 10.18 21.73 1.77
C LYS A 319 11.07 20.97 0.76
N ASN A 320 12.14 20.32 1.24
CA ASN A 320 13.12 19.58 0.41
C ASN A 320 12.84 18.07 0.37
N ALA A 321 11.60 17.63 0.59
CA ALA A 321 11.24 16.21 0.70
C ALA A 321 11.63 15.36 -0.53
N VAL A 322 11.66 15.95 -1.73
CA VAL A 322 12.09 15.27 -2.96
C VAL A 322 13.58 14.89 -2.89
N GLU A 323 14.43 15.84 -2.52
CA GLU A 323 15.88 15.62 -2.37
C GLU A 323 16.16 14.66 -1.22
N ILE A 324 15.44 14.82 -0.10
CA ILE A 324 15.56 13.95 1.08
C ILE A 324 15.19 12.51 0.73
N TRP A 325 14.05 12.29 0.08
CA TRP A 325 13.63 10.95 -0.33
C TRP A 325 14.61 10.33 -1.34
N GLY A 326 15.06 11.13 -2.31
CA GLY A 326 16.07 10.72 -3.29
C GLY A 326 17.39 10.31 -2.64
N ALA A 327 17.91 11.12 -1.71
CA ALA A 327 19.13 10.83 -0.96
C ALA A 327 18.97 9.56 -0.10
N ALA A 328 17.86 9.45 0.65
CA ALA A 328 17.58 8.30 1.48
C ALA A 328 17.44 7.00 0.68
N THR A 329 16.86 7.05 -0.53
CA THR A 329 16.74 5.89 -1.42
C THR A 329 18.10 5.53 -2.04
N SER A 330 18.88 6.52 -2.47
CA SER A 330 20.21 6.29 -3.09
C SER A 330 21.25 5.77 -2.11
N SER A 331 21.13 6.10 -0.82
CA SER A 331 22.03 5.60 0.23
C SER A 331 21.89 4.09 0.52
N GLN A 332 20.89 3.44 -0.07
CA GLN A 332 20.55 2.02 0.19
C GLN A 332 21.42 1.00 -0.57
N GLY A 333 22.45 1.43 -1.30
CA GLY A 333 23.37 0.54 -2.01
C GLY A 333 22.73 -0.39 -3.04
N GLN A 334 21.55 -0.06 -3.56
CA GLN A 334 20.88 -0.87 -4.58
C GLN A 334 21.60 -0.75 -5.94
N ALA A 335 21.56 -1.83 -6.73
CA ALA A 335 22.04 -1.77 -8.12
C ALA A 335 21.34 -0.65 -8.90
N PRO A 336 22.01 -0.01 -9.86
CA PRO A 336 21.44 1.03 -10.70
C PRO A 336 20.07 0.62 -11.28
N PHE A 337 19.15 1.57 -11.40
CA PHE A 337 17.80 1.28 -11.90
C PHE A 337 17.85 0.73 -13.34
N ALA A 338 18.75 1.29 -14.19
CA ALA A 338 18.96 0.81 -15.56
C ALA A 338 19.39 -0.66 -15.60
N GLU A 339 20.27 -1.09 -14.69
CA GLU A 339 20.72 -2.49 -14.56
C GLU A 339 19.58 -3.41 -14.13
N ARG A 340 18.80 -3.00 -13.14
CA ARG A 340 17.63 -3.75 -12.67
C ARG A 340 16.55 -3.86 -13.75
N LEU A 341 16.38 -2.80 -14.54
CA LEU A 341 15.39 -2.73 -15.62
C LEU A 341 15.72 -3.69 -16.76
N SER A 342 17.00 -3.81 -17.11
CA SER A 342 17.51 -4.64 -18.22
C SER A 342 18.02 -6.02 -17.80
N LEU A 343 17.95 -6.36 -16.49
CA LEU A 343 18.59 -7.56 -15.91
C LEU A 343 20.09 -7.66 -16.26
N GLY A 344 20.82 -6.54 -16.14
CA GLY A 344 22.25 -6.47 -16.48
C GLY A 344 22.56 -6.36 -17.97
N GLY A 345 21.56 -6.35 -18.84
CA GLY A 345 21.71 -6.12 -20.28
C GLY A 345 21.89 -4.64 -20.63
N THR A 346 22.03 -4.36 -21.91
CA THR A 346 22.11 -2.99 -22.44
C THR A 346 20.76 -2.53 -22.97
N ILE A 347 20.39 -1.27 -22.69
CA ILE A 347 19.18 -0.65 -23.23
C ILE A 347 19.56 0.23 -24.42
N ASP A 348 19.04 -0.10 -25.61
CA ASP A 348 19.04 0.81 -26.75
C ASP A 348 17.88 1.82 -26.60
N TYR A 349 18.17 2.93 -25.94
CA TYR A 349 17.16 3.95 -25.63
C TYR A 349 16.49 4.50 -26.87
N PHE A 350 17.25 4.73 -27.98
CA PHE A 350 16.68 5.27 -29.21
C PHE A 350 15.63 4.31 -29.79
N SER A 351 16.00 3.06 -30.00
CA SER A 351 15.08 2.04 -30.52
C SER A 351 13.87 1.85 -29.59
N GLU A 352 14.06 1.83 -28.27
CA GLU A 352 12.97 1.62 -27.33
C GLU A 352 12.02 2.82 -27.26
N PHE A 353 12.49 4.08 -27.36
CA PHE A 353 11.63 5.25 -27.49
C PHE A 353 10.84 5.23 -28.81
N MET A 354 11.44 4.82 -29.93
CA MET A 354 10.71 4.65 -31.20
C MET A 354 9.65 3.53 -31.10
N ARG A 355 9.97 2.43 -30.42
CA ARG A 355 9.02 1.34 -30.16
C ARG A 355 7.87 1.75 -29.24
N LEU A 356 8.09 2.68 -28.30
CA LEU A 356 7.01 3.25 -27.46
C LEU A 356 5.94 3.94 -28.33
N LEU A 357 6.32 4.66 -29.39
CA LEU A 357 5.36 5.33 -30.28
C LEU A 357 4.39 4.35 -30.95
N VAL A 358 4.86 3.12 -31.21
CA VAL A 358 4.04 2.06 -31.83
C VAL A 358 3.60 0.99 -30.83
N ARG A 359 3.73 1.25 -29.52
CA ARG A 359 3.34 0.36 -28.41
C ARG A 359 3.99 -1.03 -28.45
N LYS A 360 5.24 -1.10 -28.91
CA LYS A 360 6.03 -2.34 -29.02
C LYS A 360 7.30 -2.31 -28.18
N SER A 361 7.48 -1.32 -27.30
CA SER A 361 8.62 -1.27 -26.37
C SER A 361 8.51 -2.38 -25.33
N ASN A 362 9.67 -2.90 -24.95
CA ASN A 362 9.82 -3.82 -23.82
C ASN A 362 9.78 -3.10 -22.47
N TYR A 363 9.75 -1.77 -22.46
CA TYR A 363 9.82 -0.93 -21.28
C TYR A 363 8.72 0.11 -21.28
N THR A 364 8.37 0.59 -20.09
CA THR A 364 7.47 1.72 -19.93
C THR A 364 8.20 3.05 -20.15
N PHE A 365 7.46 4.11 -20.50
CA PHE A 365 8.03 5.45 -20.61
C PHE A 365 8.71 5.91 -19.30
N PRO A 366 8.07 5.78 -18.10
CA PRO A 366 8.74 6.12 -16.85
C PRO A 366 10.00 5.30 -16.58
N GLY A 367 9.99 4.01 -16.89
CA GLY A 367 11.15 3.13 -16.74
C GLY A 367 12.34 3.61 -17.58
N LEU A 368 12.13 3.89 -18.86
CA LEU A 368 13.18 4.40 -19.74
C LEU A 368 13.72 5.78 -19.32
N VAL A 369 12.81 6.70 -18.95
CA VAL A 369 13.22 8.05 -18.51
C VAL A 369 14.02 7.97 -17.21
N THR A 370 13.60 7.19 -16.23
CA THR A 370 14.32 7.01 -14.95
C THR A 370 15.72 6.42 -15.21
N ALA A 371 15.80 5.35 -16.01
CA ALA A 371 17.08 4.72 -16.37
C ALA A 371 18.02 5.64 -17.17
N LEU A 372 17.48 6.56 -17.97
CA LEU A 372 18.25 7.55 -18.71
C LEU A 372 18.74 8.68 -17.79
N LEU A 373 17.88 9.20 -16.92
CA LEU A 373 18.23 10.27 -15.97
C LEU A 373 19.31 9.84 -14.98
N GLU A 374 19.30 8.57 -14.57
CA GLU A 374 20.34 8.01 -13.69
C GLU A 374 21.77 8.09 -14.29
N LYS A 375 21.90 8.17 -15.61
CA LYS A 375 23.19 8.32 -16.30
C LYS A 375 23.74 9.74 -16.31
N LEU A 376 22.90 10.74 -15.95
CA LEU A 376 23.34 12.12 -15.94
C LEU A 376 24.22 12.39 -14.72
N PRO A 377 25.45 12.94 -14.93
CA PRO A 377 26.33 13.30 -13.82
C PRO A 377 25.68 14.42 -12.99
N ASN A 378 25.86 14.38 -11.66
CA ASN A 378 25.52 15.45 -10.71
C ASN A 378 24.05 15.58 -10.25
N LEU A 379 23.17 14.61 -10.46
CA LEU A 379 21.85 14.61 -9.78
C LEU A 379 21.94 14.36 -8.26
N GLY A 380 23.16 14.04 -7.74
CA GLY A 380 23.39 13.69 -6.33
C GLY A 380 24.26 14.63 -5.52
N SER A 381 24.59 15.84 -6.00
CA SER A 381 25.62 16.71 -5.39
C SER A 381 25.33 17.21 -3.96
N ASN A 382 24.14 16.94 -3.38
CA ASN A 382 23.74 17.40 -2.04
C ASN A 382 23.20 16.29 -1.14
N PHE A 383 23.49 15.00 -1.42
CA PHE A 383 22.92 13.89 -0.65
C PHE A 383 23.24 13.94 0.84
N GLU A 384 24.49 14.24 1.22
CA GLU A 384 24.88 14.37 2.63
C GLU A 384 24.08 15.48 3.34
N LYS A 385 23.92 16.63 2.67
CA LYS A 385 23.10 17.74 3.21
C LYS A 385 21.64 17.32 3.38
N ALA A 386 21.05 16.63 2.40
CA ALA A 386 19.68 16.15 2.48
C ALA A 386 19.49 15.11 3.59
N LEU A 387 20.47 14.21 3.81
CA LEU A 387 20.45 13.25 4.91
C LEU A 387 20.63 13.93 6.29
N CYS A 388 21.42 15.01 6.37
CA CYS A 388 21.51 15.83 7.60
C CYS A 388 20.17 16.51 7.87
N GLU A 389 19.54 17.11 6.85
CA GLU A 389 18.22 17.74 6.98
C GLU A 389 17.15 16.72 7.40
N LEU A 390 17.18 15.50 6.88
CA LEU A 390 16.28 14.40 7.31
C LEU A 390 16.41 14.13 8.82
N LYS A 391 17.65 14.07 9.34
CA LYS A 391 17.89 13.88 10.78
C LYS A 391 17.40 15.05 11.63
N ASP A 392 17.52 16.28 11.12
CA ASP A 392 17.02 17.45 11.82
C ASP A 392 15.48 17.47 11.85
N ILE A 393 14.83 17.17 10.73
CA ILE A 393 13.38 17.02 10.66
C ILE A 393 12.91 15.93 11.62
N ASP A 394 13.55 14.77 11.60
CA ASP A 394 13.22 13.64 12.50
C ASP A 394 13.29 14.07 13.97
N ARG A 395 14.38 14.75 14.39
CA ARG A 395 14.54 15.26 15.76
C ARG A 395 13.45 16.24 16.14
N ILE A 396 13.10 17.19 15.25
CA ILE A 396 12.02 18.17 15.48
C ILE A 396 10.68 17.44 15.63
N LEU A 397 10.39 16.51 14.74
CA LEU A 397 9.11 15.78 14.76
C LEU A 397 9.00 14.89 15.99
N GLN A 398 10.04 14.13 16.35
CA GLN A 398 10.01 13.29 17.55
C GLN A 398 9.79 14.11 18.81
N SER A 399 10.41 15.32 18.93
CA SER A 399 10.16 16.23 20.04
C SER A 399 8.72 16.73 20.08
N LYS A 400 8.09 17.01 18.92
CA LYS A 400 6.70 17.46 18.84
C LYS A 400 5.70 16.34 19.09
N LEU A 401 5.90 15.20 18.48
CA LEU A 401 4.97 14.08 18.50
C LEU A 401 4.99 13.33 19.84
N GLY A 402 6.16 13.14 20.42
CA GLY A 402 6.29 12.30 21.61
C GLY A 402 5.65 10.91 21.41
N THR A 403 4.91 10.45 22.41
CA THR A 403 4.22 9.15 22.39
C THR A 403 2.73 9.25 22.08
N ASN A 404 2.18 10.46 21.91
CA ASN A 404 0.74 10.69 21.72
C ASN A 404 0.43 11.69 20.58
N GLY A 405 1.42 12.00 19.74
CA GLY A 405 1.25 12.96 18.64
C GLY A 405 1.16 12.30 17.29
N VAL A 406 0.38 12.91 16.40
CA VAL A 406 0.22 12.50 15.00
C VAL A 406 0.29 13.69 14.06
N ILE A 407 0.63 13.44 12.79
CA ILE A 407 0.60 14.43 11.71
C ILE A 407 -0.50 14.02 10.72
N ILE A 408 -1.36 14.97 10.36
CA ILE A 408 -2.36 14.79 9.28
C ILE A 408 -1.96 15.65 8.09
N MET A 409 -1.85 15.04 6.91
CA MET A 409 -1.55 15.75 5.67
C MET A 409 -2.14 15.03 4.44
N PRO A 410 -2.11 15.68 3.25
CA PRO A 410 -2.53 14.99 2.03
C PRO A 410 -1.68 13.74 1.74
N VAL A 411 -2.31 12.70 1.20
CA VAL A 411 -1.58 11.55 0.61
C VAL A 411 -0.94 11.96 -0.73
N TYR A 412 -1.65 12.77 -1.49
CA TYR A 412 -1.28 13.27 -2.81
C TYR A 412 -1.93 14.65 -3.02
N PRO A 413 -1.39 15.56 -3.83
CA PRO A 413 -1.92 16.94 -3.93
C PRO A 413 -3.30 17.06 -4.60
N SER A 414 -3.83 15.99 -5.18
CA SER A 414 -5.15 15.96 -5.83
C SER A 414 -5.83 14.60 -5.65
N VAL A 415 -7.11 14.51 -5.95
CA VAL A 415 -7.79 13.23 -6.21
C VAL A 415 -7.09 12.47 -7.33
N ALA A 416 -7.42 11.19 -7.53
CA ALA A 416 -6.83 10.36 -8.59
C ALA A 416 -6.65 11.13 -9.90
N PRO A 417 -5.43 11.33 -10.40
CA PRO A 417 -5.19 12.03 -11.66
C PRO A 417 -5.66 11.20 -12.86
N ARG A 418 -5.88 11.85 -14.00
CA ARG A 418 -6.08 11.14 -15.26
C ARG A 418 -4.82 10.37 -15.65
N HIS A 419 -4.98 9.28 -16.36
CA HIS A 419 -3.86 8.50 -16.88
C HIS A 419 -2.84 9.39 -17.59
N ARG A 420 -1.55 9.13 -17.35
CA ARG A 420 -0.38 9.87 -17.84
C ARG A 420 -0.22 11.29 -17.28
N ALA A 421 -1.20 11.85 -16.58
CA ALA A 421 -1.03 13.15 -15.94
C ALA A 421 0.15 13.18 -14.93
N PRO A 422 0.48 12.09 -14.22
CA PRO A 422 1.66 12.03 -13.37
C PRO A 422 3.00 12.29 -14.08
N TYR A 423 3.09 12.11 -15.40
CA TYR A 423 4.29 12.46 -16.16
C TYR A 423 4.65 13.94 -16.08
N LEU A 424 3.65 14.81 -15.89
CA LEU A 424 3.84 16.26 -15.75
C LEU A 424 4.16 16.70 -14.30
N ALA A 425 4.05 15.80 -13.35
CA ALA A 425 4.31 16.05 -11.93
C ALA A 425 4.86 14.79 -11.26
N PRO A 426 6.04 14.32 -11.67
CA PRO A 426 6.58 13.02 -11.30
C PRO A 426 6.95 12.89 -9.82
N PHE A 427 7.10 14.02 -9.12
CA PHE A 427 7.52 14.04 -7.71
C PHE A 427 6.37 14.19 -6.71
N ASP A 428 5.13 14.32 -7.16
CA ASP A 428 3.98 14.50 -6.25
C ASP A 428 3.77 13.34 -5.26
N PHE A 429 4.32 12.16 -5.54
CA PHE A 429 4.29 11.01 -4.63
C PHE A 429 5.02 11.27 -3.30
N VAL A 430 5.93 12.26 -3.28
CA VAL A 430 6.74 12.56 -2.10
C VAL A 430 5.90 13.12 -0.95
N PHE A 431 4.67 13.61 -1.21
CA PHE A 431 3.69 13.87 -0.15
C PHE A 431 3.55 12.67 0.81
N SER A 432 3.61 11.46 0.27
CA SER A 432 3.65 10.22 1.04
C SER A 432 5.08 9.75 1.32
N GLY A 433 5.99 9.92 0.36
CA GLY A 433 7.36 9.40 0.40
C GLY A 433 8.20 9.88 1.57
N ILE A 434 7.95 11.09 2.09
CA ILE A 434 8.68 11.64 3.24
C ILE A 434 8.56 10.74 4.49
N PHE A 435 7.40 10.11 4.72
CA PHE A 435 7.22 9.19 5.85
C PHE A 435 7.91 7.83 5.64
N ASN A 436 8.29 7.48 4.40
CA ASN A 436 9.19 6.36 4.16
C ASN A 436 10.62 6.74 4.55
N ALA A 437 11.09 7.92 4.14
CA ALA A 437 12.42 8.41 4.49
C ALA A 437 12.61 8.53 6.01
N LEU A 438 11.57 8.98 6.74
CA LEU A 438 11.54 9.06 8.20
C LEU A 438 11.35 7.69 8.89
N GLY A 439 10.91 6.65 8.17
CA GLY A 439 10.57 5.36 8.76
C GLY A 439 9.29 5.34 9.62
N TYR A 440 8.49 6.39 9.57
CA TYR A 440 7.29 6.56 10.40
C TYR A 440 6.12 5.73 9.89
N PRO A 441 5.27 5.18 10.77
CA PRO A 441 4.01 4.55 10.36
C PRO A 441 3.08 5.60 9.75
N ALA A 442 2.31 5.21 8.74
CA ALA A 442 1.35 6.12 8.13
C ALA A 442 0.13 5.36 7.59
N THR A 443 -1.07 5.87 7.92
CA THR A 443 -2.36 5.31 7.50
C THR A 443 -3.06 6.26 6.54
N ALA A 444 -3.40 5.78 5.33
CA ALA A 444 -4.31 6.49 4.44
C ALA A 444 -5.76 6.23 4.87
N ILE A 445 -6.56 7.29 4.90
CA ILE A 445 -7.93 7.28 5.41
C ILE A 445 -8.85 7.92 4.36
N PRO A 446 -9.87 7.21 3.85
CA PRO A 446 -10.86 7.78 2.94
C PRO A 446 -11.77 8.76 3.68
N MET A 447 -12.06 9.89 3.05
CA MET A 447 -12.83 11.01 3.62
C MET A 447 -14.12 11.30 2.83
N GLY A 448 -14.67 10.28 2.17
CA GLY A 448 -15.82 10.37 1.30
C GLY A 448 -15.47 10.75 -0.15
N LEU A 449 -16.47 11.13 -0.91
CA LEU A 449 -16.35 11.49 -2.32
C LEU A 449 -16.48 13.00 -2.52
N ASN A 450 -15.79 13.53 -3.52
CA ASN A 450 -16.01 14.92 -3.96
C ASN A 450 -17.26 15.05 -4.84
N SER A 451 -17.58 16.27 -5.29
CA SER A 451 -18.75 16.57 -6.13
C SER A 451 -18.75 15.84 -7.49
N LYS A 452 -17.60 15.26 -7.89
CA LYS A 452 -17.46 14.47 -9.13
C LYS A 452 -17.51 12.96 -8.88
N GLY A 453 -17.81 12.52 -7.65
CA GLY A 453 -17.84 11.12 -7.27
C GLY A 453 -16.46 10.47 -7.12
N LEU A 454 -15.40 11.26 -6.96
CA LEU A 454 -14.04 10.76 -6.79
C LEU A 454 -13.65 10.73 -5.32
N PRO A 455 -12.94 9.69 -4.85
CA PRO A 455 -12.49 9.59 -3.48
C PRO A 455 -11.57 10.75 -3.07
N LEU A 456 -11.80 11.27 -1.88
CA LEU A 456 -10.92 12.16 -1.14
C LEU A 456 -10.25 11.36 -0.03
N GLY A 457 -8.97 11.62 0.24
CA GLY A 457 -8.23 10.93 1.29
C GLY A 457 -7.19 11.81 1.93
N ILE A 458 -6.85 11.46 3.15
CA ILE A 458 -5.75 12.02 3.94
C ILE A 458 -4.81 10.91 4.37
N GLN A 459 -3.65 11.26 4.92
CA GLN A 459 -2.84 10.33 5.70
C GLN A 459 -2.59 10.86 7.10
N VAL A 460 -2.52 9.92 8.04
CA VAL A 460 -2.14 10.15 9.43
C VAL A 460 -0.83 9.42 9.67
N ALA A 461 0.21 10.14 10.12
CA ALA A 461 1.50 9.55 10.50
C ALA A 461 1.80 9.81 11.98
N ALA A 462 2.49 8.89 12.63
CA ALA A 462 2.92 8.99 14.02
C ALA A 462 4.43 8.77 14.14
N GLY A 463 5.01 8.95 15.32
CA GLY A 463 6.39 8.59 15.58
C GLY A 463 6.64 7.08 15.41
N PRO A 464 7.91 6.64 15.28
CA PRO A 464 8.24 5.23 15.12
C PRO A 464 7.61 4.35 16.21
N PHE A 465 7.05 3.21 15.81
CA PHE A 465 6.38 2.23 16.66
C PHE A 465 5.12 2.73 17.39
N GLN A 466 4.56 3.89 16.94
CA GLN A 466 3.28 4.41 17.38
C GLN A 466 2.16 4.09 16.36
N ASP A 467 2.26 2.96 15.67
CA ASP A 467 1.30 2.50 14.65
C ASP A 467 -0.15 2.52 15.18
N HIS A 468 -0.33 2.10 16.44
CA HIS A 468 -1.65 2.07 17.09
C HIS A 468 -2.36 3.43 17.09
N LEU A 469 -1.64 4.56 17.16
CA LEU A 469 -2.25 5.89 17.05
C LEU A 469 -2.86 6.11 15.66
N CYS A 470 -2.09 5.80 14.61
CA CYS A 470 -2.57 5.92 13.23
C CYS A 470 -3.81 5.07 12.99
N LEU A 471 -3.81 3.82 13.52
CA LEU A 471 -4.91 2.87 13.38
C LEU A 471 -6.13 3.31 14.19
N SER A 472 -5.94 3.84 15.39
CA SER A 472 -7.03 4.36 16.25
C SER A 472 -7.74 5.55 15.59
N LEU A 473 -6.95 6.48 15.03
CA LEU A 473 -7.51 7.62 14.32
C LEU A 473 -8.25 7.18 13.05
N ALA A 474 -7.78 6.15 12.36
CA ALA A 474 -8.51 5.61 11.20
C ALA A 474 -9.91 5.08 11.59
N VAL A 475 -10.01 4.35 12.70
CA VAL A 475 -11.30 3.85 13.23
C VAL A 475 -12.21 5.01 13.61
N GLU A 476 -11.69 6.03 14.29
CA GLU A 476 -12.50 7.18 14.69
C GLU A 476 -12.93 8.03 13.49
N MET A 477 -12.06 8.22 12.50
CA MET A 477 -12.37 8.93 11.27
C MET A 477 -13.41 8.19 10.42
N GLU A 478 -13.40 6.86 10.39
CA GLU A 478 -14.45 6.08 9.73
C GLU A 478 -15.81 6.35 10.35
N LYS A 479 -15.90 6.43 11.68
CA LYS A 479 -17.16 6.79 12.40
C LYS A 479 -17.63 8.20 12.06
N LEU A 480 -16.68 9.17 11.97
CA LEU A 480 -17.01 10.56 11.72
C LEU A 480 -17.36 10.85 10.25
N PHE A 481 -16.74 10.18 9.31
CA PHE A 481 -16.79 10.54 7.88
C PHE A 481 -17.28 9.42 6.94
N GLY A 482 -17.57 8.22 7.46
CA GLY A 482 -18.25 7.13 6.76
C GLY A 482 -17.33 6.16 5.97
N GLY A 483 -16.06 6.45 5.80
CA GLY A 483 -15.08 5.53 5.21
C GLY A 483 -15.33 5.20 3.72
N TRP A 484 -15.20 3.92 3.37
CA TRP A 484 -15.35 3.43 2.01
C TRP A 484 -16.78 3.55 1.47
N VAL A 485 -16.91 4.08 0.28
CA VAL A 485 -18.16 4.18 -0.48
C VAL A 485 -18.08 3.28 -1.70
N GLU A 486 -19.00 2.36 -1.85
CA GLU A 486 -18.99 1.41 -2.97
C GLU A 486 -19.13 2.13 -4.33
N PRO A 487 -18.18 1.94 -5.28
CA PRO A 487 -18.32 2.49 -6.62
C PRO A 487 -19.38 1.71 -7.41
N LYS A 488 -20.02 2.37 -8.36
CA LYS A 488 -20.90 1.70 -9.32
C LYS A 488 -20.04 1.03 -10.40
N LEU A 489 -20.41 -0.21 -10.75
CA LEU A 489 -19.76 -0.87 -11.88
C LEU A 489 -19.96 -0.01 -13.14
N PRO A 490 -18.89 0.46 -13.79
CA PRO A 490 -19.03 1.27 -15.02
C PRO A 490 -19.72 0.46 -16.13
N GLU A 491 -20.56 1.11 -16.90
CA GLU A 491 -21.23 0.52 -18.06
C GLU A 491 -20.25 0.14 -19.19
#